data_55b68a50cf9a0756b273d73ee959d91a
#
_entry.id   55b68a50cf9a0756b273d73ee959d91a
#
_cell.length_a   1.000
_cell.length_b   1.000
_cell.length_c   1.000
_cell.angle_alpha   90.00
_cell.angle_beta   90.00
_cell.angle_gamma   90.00
#
_symmetry.space_group_name_H-M   'P 1'
#
loop_
_entity.id
_entity.type
_entity.pdbx_description
1 polymer ?
#
loop_
_entity_poly.entity_id
_entity_poly.type
_entity_poly.pdbx_seq_one_letter_code
_entity_poly.pdbx_strand_id
1 'polypeptide(L)'
;MNVIEEIHRRLPNTHLVMHGSSSVPQDLQDIINQYGGEMPQTWGVPVEEIQRGIRHGVRKINVDTDNRMAITGAIRKLLIEKPGEFDPRAYLKPAKEAMRKVCAARFTEFGSAGHAGNIRALSTAAMAKRYASGELHAKFGGDAAKAAAE
;
A
#
# COMPACT_ATOMS: atom_id res chain seq x y z
N MET A 1 11.40 10.45 2.02
CA MET A 1 10.13 11.25 2.12
C MET A 1 10.26 12.73 1.81
N ASN A 2 11.44 13.34 1.90
CA ASN A 2 11.62 14.80 1.69
C ASN A 2 11.04 15.33 0.36
N VAL A 3 11.12 14.54 -0.72
CA VAL A 3 10.52 14.89 -2.03
C VAL A 3 8.99 14.97 -1.93
N ILE A 4 8.35 14.01 -1.24
CA ILE A 4 6.89 14.02 -1.03
C ILE A 4 6.46 15.24 -0.22
N GLU A 5 7.21 15.60 0.82
CA GLU A 5 6.94 16.79 1.63
C GLU A 5 7.04 18.07 0.80
N GLU A 6 8.07 18.18 -0.04
CA GLU A 6 8.25 19.35 -0.91
C GLU A 6 7.15 19.42 -2.00
N ILE A 7 6.74 18.29 -2.59
CA ILE A 7 5.61 18.25 -3.51
C ILE A 7 4.34 18.71 -2.81
N HIS A 8 4.06 18.21 -1.62
CA HIS A 8 2.87 18.59 -0.86
C HIS A 8 2.88 20.08 -0.46
N ARG A 9 4.05 20.61 -0.12
CA ARG A 9 4.22 22.05 0.17
C ARG A 9 3.86 22.92 -1.03
N ARG A 10 4.25 22.49 -2.23
CA ARG A 10 3.95 23.21 -3.50
C ARG A 10 2.53 22.98 -3.98
N LEU A 11 2.01 21.79 -3.80
CA LEU A 11 0.71 21.34 -4.31
C LEU A 11 -0.16 20.78 -3.19
N PRO A 12 -0.58 21.59 -2.21
CA PRO A 12 -1.22 21.10 -0.97
C PRO A 12 -2.60 20.45 -1.20
N ASN A 13 -3.23 20.72 -2.34
CA ASN A 13 -4.53 20.15 -2.71
C ASN A 13 -4.42 18.97 -3.68
N THR A 14 -3.21 18.43 -3.90
CA THR A 14 -3.00 17.31 -4.82
C THR A 14 -2.83 16.03 -4.04
N HIS A 15 -3.62 15.01 -4.38
CA HIS A 15 -3.49 13.67 -3.81
C HIS A 15 -2.38 12.91 -4.52
N LEU A 16 -1.48 12.32 -3.75
CA LEU A 16 -0.33 11.58 -4.26
C LEU A 16 -0.57 10.07 -4.16
N VAL A 17 -0.01 9.34 -5.12
CA VAL A 17 0.04 7.88 -5.14
C VAL A 17 1.48 7.45 -4.94
N MET A 18 1.71 6.53 -4.01
CA MET A 18 3.04 6.00 -3.72
C MET A 18 3.20 4.64 -4.39
N HIS A 19 4.14 4.55 -5.34
CA HIS A 19 4.57 3.33 -6.00
C HIS A 19 5.86 2.79 -5.36
N GLY A 20 6.13 1.48 -5.54
CA GLY A 20 7.33 0.84 -4.97
C GLY A 20 7.38 0.92 -3.45
N SER A 21 6.23 0.87 -2.81
CA SER A 21 6.04 1.16 -1.38
C SER A 21 5.77 -0.08 -0.52
N SER A 22 6.03 -1.29 -1.02
CA SER A 22 6.03 -2.50 -0.20
C SER A 22 7.11 -2.39 0.88
N SER A 23 6.82 -2.82 2.10
CA SER A 23 7.75 -2.69 3.23
C SER A 23 8.71 -3.87 3.34
N VAL A 24 8.44 -4.96 2.63
CA VAL A 24 9.26 -6.18 2.62
C VAL A 24 9.53 -6.67 4.05
N PRO A 25 8.49 -7.17 4.75
CA PRO A 25 8.64 -7.65 6.12
C PRO A 25 9.68 -8.77 6.22
N GLN A 26 10.63 -8.61 7.14
CA GLN A 26 11.77 -9.53 7.25
C GLN A 26 11.34 -10.92 7.75
N ASP A 27 10.35 -11.00 8.61
CA ASP A 27 9.74 -12.24 9.07
C ASP A 27 9.14 -13.08 7.91
N LEU A 28 8.59 -12.43 6.89
CA LEU A 28 8.09 -13.12 5.69
C LEU A 28 9.24 -13.62 4.81
N GLN A 29 10.33 -12.87 4.71
CA GLN A 29 11.55 -13.32 4.02
C GLN A 29 12.17 -14.53 4.73
N ASP A 30 12.24 -14.47 6.06
CA ASP A 30 12.76 -15.57 6.89
C ASP A 30 11.92 -16.84 6.70
N ILE A 31 10.58 -16.74 6.70
CA ILE A 31 9.69 -17.88 6.43
C ILE A 31 9.97 -18.46 5.04
N ILE A 32 10.11 -17.66 4.00
CA ILE A 32 10.40 -18.14 2.64
C ILE A 32 11.70 -18.94 2.64
N ASN A 33 12.76 -18.41 3.24
CA ASN A 33 14.09 -19.03 3.26
C ASN A 33 14.13 -20.27 4.16
N GLN A 34 13.47 -20.23 5.31
CA GLN A 34 13.35 -21.39 6.21
C GLN A 34 12.70 -22.59 5.53
N TYR A 35 11.77 -22.36 4.62
CA TYR A 35 11.04 -23.43 3.91
C TYR A 35 11.48 -23.58 2.45
N GLY A 36 12.82 -23.59 2.23
CA GLY A 36 13.44 -23.96 0.96
C GLY A 36 13.46 -22.86 -0.09
N GLY A 37 13.29 -21.60 0.31
CA GLY A 37 13.54 -20.45 -0.56
C GLY A 37 14.99 -19.99 -0.47
N GLU A 38 15.41 -19.22 -1.48
CA GLU A 38 16.73 -18.58 -1.56
C GLU A 38 16.52 -17.09 -1.89
N MET A 39 15.62 -16.43 -1.17
CA MET A 39 15.36 -15.02 -1.38
C MET A 39 16.56 -14.20 -0.87
N PRO A 40 17.19 -13.37 -1.73
CA PRO A 40 18.26 -12.51 -1.29
C PRO A 40 17.76 -11.49 -0.27
N GLN A 41 18.63 -11.03 0.61
CA GLN A 41 18.30 -9.98 1.56
C GLN A 41 17.79 -8.74 0.81
N THR A 42 16.55 -8.38 1.07
CA THR A 42 15.86 -7.30 0.39
C THR A 42 15.15 -6.42 1.41
N TRP A 43 15.19 -5.11 1.19
CA TRP A 43 14.57 -4.12 2.04
C TRP A 43 13.52 -3.34 1.25
N GLY A 44 12.46 -2.94 1.93
CA GLY A 44 11.42 -2.08 1.38
C GLY A 44 11.38 -0.71 2.06
N VAL A 45 10.27 -0.03 1.93
CA VAL A 45 10.05 1.25 2.60
C VAL A 45 9.53 0.99 4.02
N PRO A 46 10.19 1.51 5.08
CA PRO A 46 9.69 1.39 6.44
C PRO A 46 8.27 1.94 6.59
N VAL A 47 7.44 1.28 7.41
CA VAL A 47 6.04 1.69 7.63
C VAL A 47 5.95 3.12 8.14
N GLU A 48 6.86 3.54 9.00
CA GLU A 48 6.94 4.89 9.57
C GLU A 48 7.14 5.95 8.48
N GLU A 49 7.96 5.63 7.46
CA GLU A 49 8.17 6.51 6.32
C GLU A 49 6.92 6.58 5.42
N ILE A 50 6.21 5.48 5.26
CA ILE A 50 4.91 5.49 4.56
C ILE A 50 3.90 6.35 5.31
N GLN A 51 3.82 6.20 6.63
CA GLN A 51 2.97 7.05 7.50
C GLN A 51 3.34 8.52 7.40
N ARG A 52 4.63 8.84 7.32
CA ARG A 52 5.10 10.19 7.06
C ARG A 52 4.58 10.71 5.71
N GLY A 53 4.64 9.91 4.66
CA GLY A 53 4.07 10.24 3.35
C GLY A 53 2.55 10.49 3.41
N ILE A 54 1.81 9.69 4.19
CA ILE A 54 0.35 9.88 4.37
C ILE A 54 0.05 11.25 4.98
N ARG A 55 0.83 11.71 5.94
CA ARG A 55 0.69 13.06 6.51
C ARG A 55 0.97 14.18 5.50
N HIS A 56 1.69 13.86 4.42
CA HIS A 56 2.08 14.80 3.36
C HIS A 56 1.43 14.50 2.00
N GLY A 57 0.12 14.21 2.01
CA GLY A 57 -0.69 14.16 0.79
C GLY A 57 -0.76 12.82 0.09
N VAL A 58 -0.03 11.79 0.53
CA VAL A 58 -0.21 10.43 -0.01
C VAL A 58 -1.57 9.90 0.40
N ARG A 59 -2.38 9.47 -0.59
CA ARG A 59 -3.74 8.95 -0.39
C ARG A 59 -3.93 7.54 -0.94
N LYS A 60 -2.96 7.04 -1.70
CA LYS A 60 -2.93 5.66 -2.18
C LYS A 60 -1.52 5.11 -2.06
N ILE A 61 -1.40 3.90 -1.52
CA ILE A 61 -0.16 3.17 -1.37
C ILE A 61 -0.32 1.82 -2.07
N ASN A 62 0.59 1.50 -2.99
CA ASN A 62 0.61 0.20 -3.65
C ASN A 62 1.41 -0.79 -2.80
N VAL A 63 0.77 -1.89 -2.42
CA VAL A 63 1.38 -2.99 -1.66
C VAL A 63 1.22 -4.28 -2.47
N ASP A 64 2.30 -4.80 -3.01
CA ASP A 64 2.32 -6.03 -3.82
C ASP A 64 3.28 -7.08 -3.25
N THR A 65 4.56 -6.73 -3.11
CA THR A 65 5.61 -7.67 -2.67
C THR A 65 5.28 -8.32 -1.33
N ASP A 66 4.79 -7.57 -0.35
CA ASP A 66 4.42 -8.10 0.97
C ASP A 66 3.36 -9.22 0.86
N ASN A 67 2.36 -9.03 -0.01
CA ASN A 67 1.33 -10.02 -0.26
C ASN A 67 1.87 -11.27 -0.97
N ARG A 68 2.74 -11.08 -1.95
CA ARG A 68 3.41 -12.20 -2.66
C ARG A 68 4.26 -13.01 -1.71
N MET A 69 5.02 -12.36 -0.84
CA MET A 69 5.86 -13.02 0.16
C MET A 69 5.01 -13.84 1.15
N ALA A 70 3.93 -13.27 1.65
CA ALA A 70 3.03 -13.95 2.57
C ALA A 70 2.42 -15.22 1.95
N ILE A 71 1.94 -15.13 0.71
CA ILE A 71 1.39 -16.26 -0.05
C ILE A 71 2.46 -17.33 -0.26
N THR A 72 3.63 -16.92 -0.79
CA THR A 72 4.73 -17.85 -1.11
C THR A 72 5.25 -18.55 0.13
N GLY A 73 5.47 -17.83 1.21
CA GLY A 73 5.95 -18.40 2.48
C GLY A 73 4.97 -19.42 3.05
N ALA A 74 3.67 -19.12 3.05
CA ALA A 74 2.64 -20.02 3.54
C ALA A 74 2.52 -21.30 2.70
N ILE A 75 2.61 -21.20 1.38
CA ILE A 75 2.59 -22.36 0.49
C ILE A 75 3.83 -23.23 0.69
N ARG A 76 5.04 -22.64 0.70
CA ARG A 76 6.29 -23.37 0.94
C ARG A 76 6.25 -24.10 2.26
N LYS A 77 5.84 -23.42 3.33
CA LYS A 77 5.71 -24.00 4.65
C LYS A 77 4.83 -25.25 4.62
N LEU A 78 3.62 -25.14 4.06
CA LEU A 78 2.69 -26.28 4.02
C LEU A 78 3.26 -27.46 3.23
N LEU A 79 3.85 -27.21 2.05
CA LEU A 79 4.37 -28.28 1.21
C LEU A 79 5.60 -28.98 1.81
N ILE A 80 6.40 -28.30 2.61
CA ILE A 80 7.51 -28.91 3.37
C ILE A 80 6.97 -29.71 4.56
N GLU A 81 6.01 -29.16 5.31
CA GLU A 81 5.40 -29.85 6.48
C GLU A 81 4.50 -31.03 6.07
N LYS A 82 3.95 -31.01 4.87
CA LYS A 82 3.07 -32.02 4.31
C LYS A 82 3.48 -32.39 2.88
N PRO A 83 4.58 -33.13 2.69
CA PRO A 83 5.14 -33.39 1.37
C PRO A 83 4.24 -34.21 0.44
N GLY A 84 3.25 -34.90 0.97
CA GLY A 84 2.23 -35.64 0.18
C GLY A 84 1.05 -34.77 -0.26
N GLU A 85 1.00 -33.49 0.11
CA GLU A 85 -0.13 -32.64 -0.23
C GLU A 85 -0.03 -32.16 -1.68
N PHE A 86 -1.11 -32.31 -2.44
CA PHE A 86 -1.18 -31.92 -3.85
C PHE A 86 -2.43 -31.09 -4.18
N ASP A 87 -3.41 -31.00 -3.27
CA ASP A 87 -4.66 -30.29 -3.53
C ASP A 87 -4.46 -28.76 -3.35
N PRO A 88 -4.68 -27.94 -4.41
CA PRO A 88 -4.59 -26.49 -4.32
C PRO A 88 -5.43 -25.89 -3.19
N ARG A 89 -6.60 -26.47 -2.89
CA ARG A 89 -7.47 -25.98 -1.82
C ARG A 89 -6.79 -26.05 -0.45
N ALA A 90 -5.95 -27.07 -0.24
CA ALA A 90 -5.23 -27.25 1.01
C ALA A 90 -4.12 -26.20 1.19
N TYR A 91 -3.26 -25.95 0.17
CA TYR A 91 -2.16 -25.01 0.30
C TYR A 91 -2.56 -23.55 0.04
N LEU A 92 -3.64 -23.30 -0.71
CA LEU A 92 -4.14 -21.92 -0.90
C LEU A 92 -4.91 -21.38 0.31
N LYS A 93 -5.47 -22.24 1.16
CA LYS A 93 -6.17 -21.82 2.39
C LYS A 93 -5.25 -21.05 3.35
N PRO A 94 -4.09 -21.59 3.80
CA PRO A 94 -3.15 -20.84 4.61
C PRO A 94 -2.54 -19.64 3.87
N ALA A 95 -2.34 -19.73 2.56
CA ALA A 95 -1.85 -18.62 1.75
C ALA A 95 -2.81 -17.41 1.78
N LYS A 96 -4.11 -17.66 1.58
CA LYS A 96 -5.16 -16.64 1.72
C LYS A 96 -5.18 -16.01 3.10
N GLU A 97 -5.05 -16.81 4.15
CA GLU A 97 -5.05 -16.31 5.53
C GLU A 97 -3.80 -15.47 5.82
N ALA A 98 -2.63 -15.87 5.33
CA ALA A 98 -1.41 -15.09 5.45
C ALA A 98 -1.54 -13.72 4.76
N MET A 99 -2.05 -13.70 3.53
CA MET A 99 -2.33 -12.45 2.81
C MET A 99 -3.35 -11.58 3.53
N ARG A 100 -4.42 -12.17 4.07
CA ARG A 100 -5.43 -11.44 4.85
C ARG A 100 -4.82 -10.73 6.05
N LYS A 101 -3.88 -11.37 6.75
CA LYS A 101 -3.18 -10.77 7.88
C LYS A 101 -2.34 -9.57 7.46
N VAL A 102 -1.59 -9.68 6.36
CA VAL A 102 -0.82 -8.55 5.81
C VAL A 102 -1.74 -7.39 5.45
N CYS A 103 -2.83 -7.64 4.72
CA CYS A 103 -3.78 -6.59 4.36
C CYS A 103 -4.39 -5.91 5.60
N ALA A 104 -4.79 -6.69 6.61
CA ALA A 104 -5.37 -6.14 7.84
C ALA A 104 -4.36 -5.25 8.61
N ALA A 105 -3.09 -5.69 8.69
CA ALA A 105 -2.03 -4.90 9.30
C ALA A 105 -1.84 -3.57 8.55
N ARG A 106 -1.75 -3.60 7.22
CA ARG A 106 -1.62 -2.40 6.38
C ARG A 106 -2.80 -1.45 6.51
N PHE A 107 -4.05 -1.95 6.60
CA PHE A 107 -5.21 -1.08 6.86
C PHE A 107 -5.09 -0.33 8.19
N THR A 108 -4.58 -0.98 9.21
CA THR A 108 -4.36 -0.35 10.53
C THR A 108 -3.21 0.65 10.47
N GLU A 109 -2.06 0.25 9.94
CA GLU A 109 -0.84 1.07 9.87
C GLU A 109 -1.01 2.31 9.01
N PHE A 110 -1.81 2.21 7.93
CA PHE A 110 -2.07 3.33 7.02
C PHE A 110 -3.28 4.17 7.42
N GLY A 111 -3.91 3.86 8.55
CA GLY A 111 -5.01 4.63 9.11
C GLY A 111 -6.34 4.49 8.35
N SER A 112 -6.51 3.44 7.54
CA SER A 112 -7.76 3.19 6.79
C SER A 112 -8.70 2.19 7.47
N ALA A 113 -8.24 1.49 8.51
CA ALA A 113 -9.08 0.57 9.27
C ALA A 113 -10.25 1.32 9.93
N GLY A 114 -11.43 0.68 9.95
CA GLY A 114 -12.65 1.23 10.55
C GLY A 114 -13.39 2.27 9.70
N HIS A 115 -12.88 2.68 8.54
CA HIS A 115 -13.49 3.73 7.72
C HIS A 115 -14.40 3.23 6.60
N ALA A 116 -14.50 1.92 6.36
CA ALA A 116 -15.29 1.37 5.25
C ALA A 116 -16.76 1.85 5.26
N GLY A 117 -17.38 1.95 6.43
CA GLY A 117 -18.73 2.43 6.58
C GLY A 117 -18.95 3.91 6.24
N ASN A 118 -17.88 4.70 6.18
CA ASN A 118 -17.90 6.12 5.86
C ASN A 118 -17.76 6.39 4.37
N ILE A 119 -17.40 5.36 3.58
CA ILE A 119 -17.16 5.49 2.15
C ILE A 119 -18.49 5.30 1.42
N ARG A 120 -18.92 6.33 0.68
CA ARG A 120 -20.11 6.29 -0.17
C ARG A 120 -19.69 6.48 -1.62
N ALA A 121 -20.24 5.65 -2.50
CA ALA A 121 -20.03 5.81 -3.93
C ALA A 121 -20.64 7.14 -4.41
N LEU A 122 -19.85 7.90 -5.15
CA LEU A 122 -20.34 9.08 -5.86
C LEU A 122 -20.82 8.64 -7.25
N SER A 123 -21.99 9.14 -7.68
CA SER A 123 -22.43 8.94 -9.06
C SER A 123 -21.54 9.70 -10.03
N THR A 124 -21.44 9.21 -11.28
CA THR A 124 -20.71 9.90 -12.34
C THR A 124 -21.18 11.35 -12.52
N ALA A 125 -22.49 11.59 -12.46
CA ALA A 125 -23.04 12.93 -12.56
C ALA A 125 -22.62 13.85 -11.40
N ALA A 126 -22.55 13.33 -10.17
CA ALA A 126 -22.08 14.10 -9.01
C ALA A 126 -20.58 14.42 -9.15
N MET A 127 -19.77 13.47 -9.62
CA MET A 127 -18.34 13.69 -9.85
C MET A 127 -18.10 14.70 -10.98
N ALA A 128 -18.87 14.63 -12.08
CA ALA A 128 -18.80 15.59 -13.19
C ALA A 128 -19.08 17.04 -12.72
N LYS A 129 -20.07 17.22 -11.84
CA LYS A 129 -20.35 18.54 -11.23
C LYS A 129 -19.17 19.06 -10.40
N ARG A 130 -18.50 18.21 -9.63
CA ARG A 130 -17.32 18.59 -8.85
C ARG A 130 -16.14 19.01 -9.74
N TYR A 131 -15.92 18.31 -10.85
CA TYR A 131 -14.91 18.73 -11.83
C TYR A 131 -15.29 20.07 -12.49
N ALA A 132 -16.53 20.23 -12.91
CA ALA A 132 -17.01 21.47 -13.57
C ALA A 132 -16.96 22.69 -12.63
N SER A 133 -17.13 22.51 -11.32
CA SER A 133 -17.06 23.61 -10.34
C SER A 133 -15.64 24.10 -10.04
N GLY A 134 -14.61 23.39 -10.50
CA GLY A 134 -13.22 23.68 -10.14
C GLY A 134 -12.80 23.28 -8.73
N GLU A 135 -13.71 22.65 -7.96
CA GLU A 135 -13.43 22.20 -6.58
C GLU A 135 -12.21 21.26 -6.51
N LEU A 136 -12.02 20.46 -7.55
CA LEU A 136 -10.96 19.45 -7.63
C LEU A 136 -9.70 19.96 -8.36
N HIS A 137 -9.66 21.22 -8.78
CA HIS A 137 -8.46 21.76 -9.40
C HIS A 137 -7.31 21.86 -8.41
N ALA A 138 -6.09 21.63 -8.89
CA ALA A 138 -4.89 21.77 -8.08
C ALA A 138 -4.78 23.21 -7.53
N LYS A 139 -4.41 23.32 -6.26
CA LYS A 139 -4.09 24.60 -5.62
C LYS A 139 -2.60 24.61 -5.38
N PHE A 140 -1.95 25.69 -5.83
CA PHE A 140 -0.52 25.87 -5.64
C PHE A 140 -0.25 26.55 -4.31
N GLY A 141 0.86 26.16 -3.65
CA GLY A 141 1.32 26.76 -2.40
C GLY A 141 2.76 27.25 -2.49
N GLY A 142 3.14 28.17 -1.60
CA GLY A 142 4.49 28.73 -1.56
C GLY A 142 4.90 29.45 -2.84
N ASP A 143 6.15 29.24 -3.27
CA ASP A 143 6.68 29.90 -4.48
C ASP A 143 6.01 29.45 -5.78
N ALA A 144 5.43 28.23 -5.79
CA ALA A 144 4.69 27.72 -6.95
C ALA A 144 3.40 28.51 -7.22
N ALA A 145 2.80 29.14 -6.19
CA ALA A 145 1.63 30.00 -6.36
C ALA A 145 1.98 31.29 -7.11
N LYS A 146 3.18 31.84 -6.90
CA LYS A 146 3.67 33.03 -7.59
C LYS A 146 3.95 32.74 -9.07
N ALA A 147 4.65 31.63 -9.36
CA ALA A 147 4.97 31.21 -10.73
C ALA A 147 3.75 30.85 -11.59
N ALA A 148 2.63 30.46 -10.99
CA ALA A 148 1.39 30.16 -11.71
C ALA A 148 0.50 31.41 -11.96
N ALA A 149 0.85 32.56 -11.36
CA ALA A 149 0.14 33.82 -11.51
C ALA A 149 0.81 34.78 -12.53
N GLU A 150 2.01 34.46 -12.99
CA GLU A 150 2.75 35.11 -14.09
C GLU A 150 2.47 34.45 -15.43
#